data_833ccc92479f3c855b37cb2d388b9316
#
_entry.id   833ccc92479f3c855b37cb2d388b9316
#
_cell.length_a   1.000
_cell.length_b   1.000
_cell.length_c   1.000
_cell.angle_alpha   90.00
_cell.angle_beta   90.00
_cell.angle_gamma   90.00
#
_symmetry.space_group_name_H-M   'P 1'
#
loop_
_entity.id
_entity.type
_entity.pdbx_description
1 polymer ?
#
loop_
_entity_poly.entity_id
_entity_poly.type
_entity_poly.pdbx_seq_one_letter_code
_entity_poly.pdbx_strand_id
1 'polypeptide(L)'
;GANMNAIAGWVDLNELGVDAVHNNLHKTWTIPHGGGGPGDAIVAVSEKLIPFLPGYQIEFDGDSYAPVKPVKSIGSFHRHWGNFAHKVRCYAYLLRLGREGVRRMSAIAVLSARYLHEQLREDYATLPTGSDAEPRMHEFILTLKPEDFAALESVGLRKADAAPRIGKLFLDFGFHAPTVAWPEPLGLMIEPTESYSKAELD
;
A
#
# COMPACT_ATOMS: atom_id res chain seq x y z
N GLY A 1 8.34 4.34 1.65
CA GLY A 1 7.05 4.46 0.99
C GLY A 1 5.88 4.10 1.88
N ALA A 2 4.72 4.62 1.54
CA ALA A 2 3.50 4.39 2.31
C ALA A 2 3.08 2.91 2.30
N ASN A 3 3.27 2.22 1.17
CA ASN A 3 3.05 0.79 1.00
C ASN A 3 4.39 0.07 0.89
N MET A 4 4.60 -0.94 1.72
CA MET A 4 5.83 -1.73 1.81
C MET A 4 5.69 -3.14 1.21
N ASN A 5 4.54 -3.48 0.65
CA ASN A 5 4.20 -4.85 0.23
C ASN A 5 5.23 -5.50 -0.71
N ALA A 6 5.88 -4.73 -1.57
CA ALA A 6 6.89 -5.29 -2.48
C ALA A 6 8.30 -5.34 -1.90
N ILE A 7 8.60 -4.58 -0.84
CA ILE A 7 9.98 -4.34 -0.40
C ILE A 7 10.26 -4.76 1.05
N ALA A 8 9.21 -5.02 1.85
CA ALA A 8 9.38 -5.38 3.25
C ALA A 8 10.23 -6.64 3.43
N GLY A 9 11.31 -6.51 4.17
CA GLY A 9 12.29 -7.58 4.42
C GLY A 9 13.25 -7.88 3.27
N TRP A 10 13.16 -7.18 2.13
CA TRP A 10 14.04 -7.35 0.96
C TRP A 10 14.96 -6.17 0.72
N VAL A 11 14.50 -4.96 1.03
CA VAL A 11 15.25 -3.73 0.78
C VAL A 11 15.69 -3.12 2.10
N ASP A 12 16.98 -2.83 2.22
CA ASP A 12 17.51 -2.03 3.32
C ASP A 12 17.49 -0.54 2.93
N LEU A 13 16.63 0.21 3.59
CA LEU A 13 16.47 1.63 3.31
C LEU A 13 17.68 2.47 3.75
N ASN A 14 18.48 1.96 4.71
CA ASN A 14 19.70 2.64 5.13
C ASN A 14 20.77 2.56 4.04
N GLU A 15 20.90 1.41 3.37
CA GLU A 15 21.83 1.24 2.24
C GLU A 15 21.46 2.15 1.05
N LEU A 16 20.17 2.49 0.91
CA LEU A 16 19.70 3.45 -0.09
C LEU A 16 19.88 4.92 0.34
N GLY A 17 20.40 5.19 1.53
CA GLY A 17 20.59 6.54 2.04
C GLY A 17 19.29 7.27 2.40
N VAL A 18 18.23 6.54 2.72
CA VAL A 18 16.94 7.11 3.12
C VAL A 18 16.98 7.61 4.55
N ASP A 19 16.74 8.91 4.75
CA ASP A 19 16.77 9.55 6.06
C ASP A 19 15.44 9.56 6.80
N ALA A 20 14.33 9.49 6.08
CA ALA A 20 13.00 9.41 6.65
C ALA A 20 12.08 8.56 5.77
N VAL A 21 11.28 7.71 6.38
CA VAL A 21 10.28 6.91 5.69
C VAL A 21 8.93 7.02 6.40
N HIS A 22 7.91 7.37 5.63
CA HIS A 22 6.52 7.27 6.05
C HIS A 22 5.98 5.90 5.68
N ASN A 23 5.42 5.18 6.65
CA ASN A 23 4.89 3.85 6.44
C ASN A 23 3.46 3.76 6.99
N ASN A 24 2.49 3.53 6.11
CA ASN A 24 1.11 3.33 6.50
C ASN A 24 0.90 1.94 7.10
N LEU A 25 0.43 1.88 8.34
CA LEU A 25 0.15 0.62 8.99
C LEU A 25 -1.07 -0.10 8.38
N HIS A 26 -2.00 0.66 7.82
CA HIS A 26 -3.22 0.16 7.18
C HIS A 26 -3.03 -0.33 5.72
N LYS A 27 -1.83 -0.26 5.18
CA LYS A 27 -1.52 -0.80 3.84
C LYS A 27 -0.83 -2.16 3.91
N THR A 28 0.25 -2.25 4.66
CA THR A 28 1.08 -3.46 4.72
C THR A 28 0.89 -4.25 6.02
N TRP A 29 0.50 -3.60 7.12
CA TRP A 29 0.64 -4.17 8.46
C TRP A 29 -0.69 -4.52 9.13
N THR A 30 -1.71 -4.83 8.34
CA THR A 30 -2.99 -5.43 8.77
C THR A 30 -3.84 -4.64 9.76
N ILE A 31 -3.66 -3.33 9.86
CA ILE A 31 -4.61 -2.52 10.62
C ILE A 31 -5.76 -2.04 9.73
N PRO A 32 -6.97 -1.82 10.28
CA PRO A 32 -8.09 -1.33 9.50
C PRO A 32 -7.93 0.15 9.14
N HIS A 33 -8.50 0.54 7.99
CA HIS A 33 -8.71 1.94 7.58
C HIS A 33 -10.20 2.30 7.49
N GLY A 34 -11.08 1.30 7.40
CA GLY A 34 -12.53 1.45 7.43
C GLY A 34 -13.11 2.22 6.24
N GLY A 35 -12.57 2.02 5.03
CA GLY A 35 -13.08 2.68 3.82
C GLY A 35 -12.94 4.20 3.85
N GLY A 36 -11.82 4.72 4.34
CA GLY A 36 -11.56 6.16 4.48
C GLY A 36 -11.66 6.67 5.92
N GLY A 37 -11.74 5.76 6.89
CA GLY A 37 -11.71 6.07 8.32
C GLY A 37 -10.30 6.36 8.84
N PRO A 38 -10.10 6.32 10.16
CA PRO A 38 -8.83 6.68 10.80
C PRO A 38 -7.80 5.55 10.65
N GLY A 39 -6.99 5.59 9.60
CA GLY A 39 -5.77 4.78 9.51
C GLY A 39 -4.71 5.21 10.51
N ASP A 40 -3.52 4.62 10.43
CA ASP A 40 -2.36 5.04 11.20
C ASP A 40 -1.07 4.87 10.40
N ALA A 41 -0.01 5.53 10.85
CA ALA A 41 1.30 5.45 10.23
C ALA A 41 2.42 5.56 11.27
N ILE A 42 3.58 5.07 10.85
CA ILE A 42 4.85 5.31 11.55
C ILE A 42 5.76 6.08 10.61
N VAL A 43 6.45 7.07 11.14
CA VAL A 43 7.56 7.73 10.48
C VAL A 43 8.84 7.26 11.18
N ALA A 44 9.67 6.52 10.46
CA ALA A 44 10.99 6.15 10.92
C ALA A 44 12.04 7.12 10.35
N VAL A 45 13.04 7.45 11.15
CA VAL A 45 14.08 8.40 10.75
C VAL A 45 15.47 7.87 11.06
N SER A 46 16.49 8.37 10.32
CA SER A 46 17.88 8.13 10.64
C SER A 46 18.30 8.90 11.90
N GLU A 47 19.40 8.49 12.55
CA GLU A 47 19.89 9.08 13.80
C GLU A 47 20.06 10.61 13.75
N LYS A 48 20.48 11.14 12.59
CA LYS A 48 20.67 12.59 12.41
C LYS A 48 19.38 13.40 12.53
N LEU A 49 18.21 12.79 12.35
CA LEU A 49 16.91 13.45 12.45
C LEU A 49 16.22 13.26 13.81
N ILE A 50 16.71 12.34 14.66
CA ILE A 50 16.14 12.11 16.00
C ILE A 50 16.01 13.41 16.82
N PRO A 51 17.01 14.32 16.88
CA PRO A 51 16.91 15.56 17.67
C PRO A 51 15.75 16.47 17.25
N PHE A 52 15.22 16.30 16.03
CA PHE A 52 14.18 17.15 15.44
C PHE A 52 12.78 16.52 15.51
N LEU A 53 12.64 15.29 16.01
CA LEU A 53 11.36 14.62 16.06
C LEU A 53 10.28 15.47 16.77
N PRO A 54 9.01 15.38 16.31
CA PRO A 54 7.93 16.17 16.87
C PRO A 54 7.49 15.68 18.24
N GLY A 55 6.99 16.58 19.07
CA GLY A 55 6.34 16.28 20.35
C GLY A 55 7.27 15.62 21.37
N TYR A 56 6.70 14.70 22.12
CA TYR A 56 7.42 13.86 23.05
C TYR A 56 7.69 12.49 22.43
N GLN A 57 8.87 11.96 22.65
CA GLN A 57 9.23 10.58 22.34
C GLN A 57 9.27 9.76 23.63
N ILE A 58 9.04 8.46 23.54
CA ILE A 58 9.17 7.58 24.71
C ILE A 58 10.56 7.01 24.73
N GLU A 59 11.30 7.32 25.78
CA GLU A 59 12.66 6.83 26.00
C GLU A 59 12.72 5.91 27.20
N PHE A 60 13.61 4.91 27.15
CA PHE A 60 13.90 4.00 28.23
C PHE A 60 15.21 4.39 28.89
N ASP A 61 15.20 4.69 30.18
CA ASP A 61 16.39 5.13 30.93
C ASP A 61 17.20 3.99 31.58
N GLY A 62 16.75 2.75 31.39
CA GLY A 62 17.35 1.53 32.00
C GLY A 62 16.46 0.91 33.07
N ASP A 63 15.46 1.64 33.58
CA ASP A 63 14.53 1.21 34.62
C ASP A 63 13.08 1.42 34.17
N SER A 64 12.77 2.57 33.62
CA SER A 64 11.41 2.97 33.26
C SER A 64 11.33 3.64 31.90
N TYR A 65 10.12 3.72 31.34
CA TYR A 65 9.82 4.49 30.12
C TYR A 65 9.25 5.85 30.50
N ALA A 66 9.81 6.90 29.92
CA ALA A 66 9.38 8.28 30.16
C ALA A 66 9.21 9.08 28.85
N PRO A 67 8.27 10.03 28.80
CA PRO A 67 8.15 10.95 27.68
C PRO A 67 9.24 12.02 27.74
N VAL A 68 10.10 12.07 26.73
CA VAL A 68 11.20 13.04 26.59
C VAL A 68 10.99 13.87 25.34
N LYS A 69 11.16 15.19 25.45
CA LYS A 69 11.06 16.07 24.30
C LYS A 69 12.45 16.22 23.65
N PRO A 70 12.59 15.91 22.34
CA PRO A 70 13.87 16.10 21.65
C PRO A 70 14.35 17.55 21.70
N VAL A 71 15.65 17.75 21.83
CA VAL A 71 16.29 19.06 22.08
C VAL A 71 15.95 20.11 21.01
N LYS A 72 15.84 19.69 19.75
CA LYS A 72 15.53 20.55 18.60
C LYS A 72 14.16 20.19 17.98
N SER A 73 13.24 19.66 18.79
CA SER A 73 11.93 19.26 18.31
C SER A 73 11.27 20.34 17.45
N ILE A 74 10.70 19.94 16.31
CA ILE A 74 9.95 20.83 15.40
C ILE A 74 8.57 21.23 15.92
N GLY A 75 8.22 20.86 17.14
CA GLY A 75 6.94 21.17 17.76
C GLY A 75 6.05 19.96 17.97
N SER A 76 4.82 20.17 18.38
CA SER A 76 3.85 19.11 18.63
C SER A 76 2.73 19.13 17.60
N PHE A 77 2.22 17.93 17.26
CA PHE A 77 1.04 17.73 16.41
C PHE A 77 -0.13 17.22 17.21
N HIS A 78 -1.36 17.47 16.75
CA HIS A 78 -2.59 17.16 17.49
C HIS A 78 -2.82 15.69 17.82
N ARG A 79 -2.23 14.76 17.07
CA ARG A 79 -2.50 13.33 17.23
C ARG A 79 -1.51 12.66 18.16
N HIS A 80 -1.21 13.14 19.30
CA HIS A 80 -0.34 12.45 20.26
C HIS A 80 0.52 11.32 19.61
N TRP A 81 0.29 10.07 19.98
CA TRP A 81 0.97 8.90 19.40
C TRP A 81 0.07 8.10 18.43
N GLY A 82 -0.93 8.71 17.82
CA GLY A 82 -1.84 8.09 16.87
C GLY A 82 -2.84 7.12 17.49
N ASN A 83 -3.27 6.12 16.72
CA ASN A 83 -4.21 5.11 17.16
C ASN A 83 -3.48 3.97 17.88
N PHE A 84 -3.39 4.02 19.19
CA PHE A 84 -2.58 3.08 19.98
C PHE A 84 -2.96 1.61 19.73
N ALA A 85 -4.25 1.28 19.73
CA ALA A 85 -4.72 -0.09 19.48
C ALA A 85 -4.30 -0.62 18.09
N HIS A 86 -4.23 0.24 17.08
CA HIS A 86 -3.71 -0.11 15.76
C HIS A 86 -2.22 -0.49 15.81
N LYS A 87 -1.43 0.22 16.62
CA LYS A 87 -0.02 -0.10 16.81
C LYS A 87 0.17 -1.44 17.52
N VAL A 88 -0.66 -1.73 18.52
CA VAL A 88 -0.67 -3.04 19.20
C VAL A 88 -1.00 -4.17 18.21
N ARG A 89 -2.01 -3.96 17.36
CA ARG A 89 -2.38 -4.93 16.32
C ARG A 89 -1.23 -5.15 15.32
N CYS A 90 -0.63 -4.09 14.83
CA CYS A 90 0.54 -4.16 13.94
C CYS A 90 1.70 -4.90 14.60
N TYR A 91 2.01 -4.60 15.84
CA TYR A 91 3.06 -5.25 16.60
C TYR A 91 2.81 -6.77 16.76
N ALA A 92 1.59 -7.15 17.12
CA ALA A 92 1.21 -8.57 17.23
C ALA A 92 1.36 -9.30 15.87
N TYR A 93 0.99 -8.64 14.77
CA TYR A 93 1.17 -9.20 13.42
C TYR A 93 2.64 -9.41 13.07
N LEU A 94 3.49 -8.42 13.35
CA LEU A 94 4.93 -8.52 13.12
C LEU A 94 5.59 -9.61 13.98
N LEU A 95 5.19 -9.74 15.25
CA LEU A 95 5.64 -10.84 16.12
C LEU A 95 5.26 -12.21 15.58
N ARG A 96 4.03 -12.33 15.05
CA ARG A 96 3.57 -13.60 14.47
C ARG A 96 4.32 -13.98 13.20
N LEU A 97 4.61 -13.02 12.33
CA LEU A 97 5.33 -13.29 11.09
C LEU A 97 6.82 -13.54 11.32
N GLY A 98 7.43 -12.77 12.21
CA GLY A 98 8.88 -12.73 12.33
C GLY A 98 9.55 -12.25 11.03
N ARG A 99 10.87 -12.26 11.01
CA ARG A 99 11.66 -11.79 9.86
C ARG A 99 11.34 -12.55 8.56
N GLU A 100 11.34 -13.88 8.65
CA GLU A 100 11.11 -14.72 7.47
C GLU A 100 9.65 -14.62 6.97
N GLY A 101 8.68 -14.52 7.88
CA GLY A 101 7.28 -14.31 7.51
C GLY A 101 7.04 -12.99 6.79
N VAL A 102 7.70 -11.90 7.20
CA VAL A 102 7.62 -10.60 6.51
C VAL A 102 8.21 -10.69 5.09
N ARG A 103 9.35 -11.34 4.91
CA ARG A 103 9.93 -11.57 3.57
C ARG A 103 9.01 -12.39 2.69
N ARG A 104 8.46 -13.47 3.24
CA ARG A 104 7.53 -14.35 2.52
C ARG A 104 6.25 -13.62 2.13
N MET A 105 5.69 -12.82 3.03
CA MET A 105 4.52 -11.97 2.77
C MET A 105 4.75 -11.07 1.54
N SER A 106 5.86 -10.33 1.53
CA SER A 106 6.24 -9.47 0.40
C SER A 106 6.40 -10.25 -0.90
N ALA A 107 7.09 -11.39 -0.85
CA ALA A 107 7.29 -12.21 -2.04
C ALA A 107 5.97 -12.73 -2.61
N ILE A 108 5.03 -13.14 -1.74
CA ILE A 108 3.70 -13.62 -2.17
C ILE A 108 2.89 -12.46 -2.76
N ALA A 109 2.92 -11.27 -2.17
CA ALA A 109 2.22 -10.10 -2.72
C ALA A 109 2.67 -9.79 -4.16
N VAL A 110 3.99 -9.80 -4.40
CA VAL A 110 4.55 -9.60 -5.75
C VAL A 110 4.17 -10.75 -6.69
N LEU A 111 4.23 -11.99 -6.22
CA LEU A 111 3.87 -13.17 -7.03
C LEU A 111 2.40 -13.14 -7.43
N SER A 112 1.50 -12.82 -6.50
CA SER A 112 0.06 -12.71 -6.75
C SER A 112 -0.26 -11.64 -7.79
N ALA A 113 0.38 -10.46 -7.68
CA ALA A 113 0.20 -9.38 -8.65
C ALA A 113 0.68 -9.80 -10.05
N ARG A 114 1.85 -10.44 -10.14
CA ARG A 114 2.36 -10.93 -11.43
C ARG A 114 1.49 -12.03 -12.01
N TYR A 115 0.99 -12.92 -11.19
CA TYR A 115 0.08 -13.98 -11.60
C TYR A 115 -1.18 -13.41 -12.24
N LEU A 116 -1.88 -12.50 -11.55
CA LEU A 116 -3.07 -11.86 -12.10
C LEU A 116 -2.76 -11.02 -13.36
N HIS A 117 -1.66 -10.30 -13.37
CA HIS A 117 -1.25 -9.55 -14.56
C HIS A 117 -1.11 -10.47 -15.79
N GLU A 118 -0.44 -11.63 -15.65
CA GLU A 118 -0.31 -12.59 -16.74
C GLU A 118 -1.65 -13.16 -17.22
N GLN A 119 -2.62 -13.34 -16.31
CA GLN A 119 -3.95 -13.82 -16.68
C GLN A 119 -4.78 -12.75 -17.43
N LEU A 120 -4.58 -11.48 -17.12
CA LEU A 120 -5.46 -10.39 -17.57
C LEU A 120 -4.89 -9.57 -18.74
N ARG A 121 -3.59 -9.61 -18.99
CA ARG A 121 -2.92 -8.75 -19.99
C ARG A 121 -3.32 -9.01 -21.45
N GLU A 122 -3.86 -10.17 -21.76
CA GLU A 122 -4.34 -10.47 -23.10
C GLU A 122 -5.70 -9.82 -23.38
N ASP A 123 -6.55 -9.72 -22.35
CA ASP A 123 -7.88 -9.16 -22.45
C ASP A 123 -7.91 -7.64 -22.22
N TYR A 124 -7.04 -7.11 -21.39
CA TYR A 124 -7.00 -5.71 -20.98
C TYR A 124 -5.67 -5.04 -21.33
N ALA A 125 -5.72 -3.74 -21.57
CA ALA A 125 -4.49 -2.97 -21.76
C ALA A 125 -3.81 -2.67 -20.41
N THR A 126 -2.47 -2.71 -20.40
CA THR A 126 -1.64 -2.35 -19.25
C THR A 126 -1.16 -0.91 -19.37
N LEU A 127 -1.14 -0.16 -18.25
CA LEU A 127 -0.61 1.19 -18.20
C LEU A 127 0.68 1.27 -17.37
N PRO A 128 1.67 2.10 -17.76
CA PRO A 128 1.74 2.80 -19.05
C PRO A 128 1.88 1.81 -20.21
N THR A 129 1.42 2.22 -21.38
CA THR A 129 1.48 1.40 -22.60
C THR A 129 2.91 0.97 -22.93
N GLY A 130 3.10 -0.30 -23.30
CA GLY A 130 4.42 -0.86 -23.62
C GLY A 130 5.22 -1.36 -22.42
N SER A 131 4.65 -1.30 -21.21
CA SER A 131 5.31 -1.75 -19.98
C SER A 131 5.17 -3.25 -19.68
N ASP A 132 4.58 -4.03 -20.57
CA ASP A 132 4.26 -5.46 -20.32
C ASP A 132 5.48 -6.33 -20.07
N ALA A 133 6.62 -5.99 -20.65
CA ALA A 133 7.89 -6.70 -20.44
C ALA A 133 8.59 -6.35 -19.13
N GLU A 134 8.16 -5.29 -18.43
CA GLU A 134 8.79 -4.84 -17.20
C GLU A 134 8.32 -5.67 -15.99
N PRO A 135 9.21 -5.95 -15.03
CA PRO A 135 8.83 -6.61 -13.79
C PRO A 135 7.80 -5.79 -13.02
N ARG A 136 6.71 -6.44 -12.61
CA ARG A 136 5.70 -5.82 -11.73
C ARG A 136 6.11 -5.97 -10.27
N MET A 137 5.78 -4.99 -9.45
CA MET A 137 5.88 -5.08 -8.01
C MET A 137 4.64 -5.81 -7.44
N HIS A 138 4.01 -5.27 -6.43
CA HIS A 138 2.83 -5.86 -5.76
C HIS A 138 1.50 -5.37 -6.33
N GLU A 139 1.54 -4.51 -7.35
CA GLU A 139 0.38 -3.91 -8.01
C GLU A 139 0.66 -3.69 -9.49
N PHE A 140 -0.39 -3.52 -10.27
CA PHE A 140 -0.34 -3.17 -11.68
C PHE A 140 -1.58 -2.39 -12.08
N ILE A 141 -1.53 -1.68 -13.20
CA ILE A 141 -2.63 -0.86 -13.68
C ILE A 141 -3.17 -1.46 -14.96
N LEU A 142 -4.48 -1.72 -14.97
CA LEU A 142 -5.22 -2.13 -16.16
C LEU A 142 -6.13 -1.01 -16.64
N THR A 143 -6.45 -1.03 -17.92
CA THR A 143 -7.48 -0.20 -18.53
C THR A 143 -8.14 -0.96 -19.68
N LEU A 144 -9.20 -0.40 -20.23
CA LEU A 144 -9.83 -0.92 -21.43
C LEU A 144 -8.95 -0.66 -22.66
N LYS A 145 -9.08 -1.52 -23.65
CA LYS A 145 -8.47 -1.31 -24.97
C LYS A 145 -9.16 -0.16 -25.71
N PRO A 146 -8.49 0.48 -26.69
CA PRO A 146 -9.10 1.59 -27.44
C PRO A 146 -10.44 1.25 -28.10
N GLU A 147 -10.57 0.03 -28.62
CA GLU A 147 -11.82 -0.47 -29.21
C GLU A 147 -12.96 -0.59 -28.22
N ASP A 148 -12.68 -0.98 -26.97
CA ASP A 148 -13.70 -1.05 -25.91
C ASP A 148 -14.20 0.33 -25.53
N PHE A 149 -13.31 1.32 -25.46
CA PHE A 149 -13.72 2.71 -25.24
C PHE A 149 -14.61 3.23 -26.36
N ALA A 150 -14.28 2.93 -27.64
CA ALA A 150 -15.09 3.31 -28.77
C ALA A 150 -16.48 2.65 -28.71
N ALA A 151 -16.56 1.39 -28.30
CA ALA A 151 -17.83 0.69 -28.09
C ALA A 151 -18.68 1.36 -27.01
N LEU A 152 -18.09 1.73 -25.86
CA LEU A 152 -18.78 2.43 -24.78
C LEU A 152 -19.28 3.83 -25.21
N GLU A 153 -18.48 4.57 -25.95
CA GLU A 153 -18.86 5.89 -26.48
C GLU A 153 -20.03 5.79 -27.47
N SER A 154 -20.09 4.71 -28.27
CA SER A 154 -21.19 4.47 -29.22
C SER A 154 -22.55 4.33 -28.55
N VAL A 155 -22.59 3.91 -27.28
CA VAL A 155 -23.81 3.79 -26.47
C VAL A 155 -23.99 4.99 -25.50
N GLY A 156 -23.24 6.06 -25.70
CA GLY A 156 -23.38 7.31 -24.95
C GLY A 156 -22.65 7.35 -23.60
N LEU A 157 -21.78 6.38 -23.32
CA LEU A 157 -20.98 6.39 -22.11
C LEU A 157 -19.65 7.13 -22.38
N ARG A 158 -19.41 8.21 -21.65
CA ARG A 158 -18.16 8.96 -21.78
C ARG A 158 -16.97 8.14 -21.26
N LYS A 159 -15.85 8.25 -21.94
CA LYS A 159 -14.59 7.59 -21.58
C LYS A 159 -14.18 7.82 -20.11
N ALA A 160 -14.35 9.04 -19.62
CA ALA A 160 -14.02 9.41 -18.23
C ALA A 160 -14.91 8.72 -17.18
N ASP A 161 -16.11 8.26 -17.55
CA ASP A 161 -17.03 7.59 -16.64
C ASP A 161 -16.82 6.06 -16.61
N ALA A 162 -16.02 5.51 -17.53
CA ALA A 162 -15.83 4.07 -17.70
C ALA A 162 -15.15 3.44 -16.47
N ALA A 163 -13.97 3.92 -16.07
CA ALA A 163 -13.22 3.34 -14.96
C ALA A 163 -14.00 3.33 -13.63
N PRO A 164 -14.67 4.43 -13.20
CA PRO A 164 -15.51 4.39 -12.01
C PRO A 164 -16.67 3.40 -12.07
N ARG A 165 -17.29 3.24 -13.25
CA ARG A 165 -18.40 2.28 -13.43
C ARG A 165 -17.92 0.84 -13.40
N ILE A 166 -16.79 0.54 -14.04
CA ILE A 166 -16.15 -0.79 -13.97
C ILE A 166 -15.76 -1.11 -12.53
N GLY A 167 -15.16 -0.16 -11.81
CA GLY A 167 -14.87 -0.32 -10.38
C GLY A 167 -16.10 -0.71 -9.56
N LYS A 168 -17.28 -0.19 -9.89
CA LYS A 168 -18.53 -0.61 -9.25
C LYS A 168 -18.96 -2.02 -9.59
N LEU A 169 -18.69 -2.51 -10.81
CA LEU A 169 -19.03 -3.88 -11.21
C LEU A 169 -18.28 -4.92 -10.36
N PHE A 170 -17.07 -4.62 -9.89
CA PHE A 170 -16.36 -5.51 -8.96
C PHE A 170 -17.20 -5.81 -7.73
N LEU A 171 -17.90 -4.82 -7.17
CA LEU A 171 -18.78 -5.01 -6.01
C LEU A 171 -19.97 -5.93 -6.34
N ASP A 172 -20.53 -5.80 -7.54
CA ASP A 172 -21.66 -6.64 -7.99
C ASP A 172 -21.26 -8.10 -8.13
N PHE A 173 -19.99 -8.38 -8.42
CA PHE A 173 -19.41 -9.72 -8.48
C PHE A 173 -18.78 -10.18 -7.15
N GLY A 174 -18.96 -9.44 -6.08
CA GLY A 174 -18.49 -9.81 -4.73
C GLY A 174 -17.01 -9.51 -4.46
N PHE A 175 -16.34 -8.75 -5.32
CA PHE A 175 -14.96 -8.33 -5.12
C PHE A 175 -14.88 -6.94 -4.50
N HIS A 176 -13.85 -6.71 -3.74
CA HIS A 176 -13.51 -5.35 -3.32
C HIS A 176 -13.10 -4.54 -4.55
N ALA A 177 -13.72 -3.38 -4.75
CA ALA A 177 -13.40 -2.52 -5.89
C ALA A 177 -11.95 -2.07 -5.83
N PRO A 178 -11.19 -2.14 -6.94
CA PRO A 178 -9.83 -1.62 -7.01
C PRO A 178 -9.84 -0.09 -6.89
N THR A 179 -8.69 0.50 -6.63
CA THR A 179 -8.51 1.94 -6.77
C THR A 179 -8.73 2.33 -8.23
N VAL A 180 -9.67 3.23 -8.47
CA VAL A 180 -10.04 3.69 -9.82
C VAL A 180 -9.53 5.10 -10.07
N ALA A 181 -9.19 5.39 -11.35
CA ALA A 181 -8.73 6.70 -11.82
C ALA A 181 -7.47 7.21 -11.08
N TRP A 182 -6.60 6.32 -10.63
CA TRP A 182 -5.33 6.66 -9.99
C TRP A 182 -4.29 5.54 -10.20
N PRO A 183 -3.02 5.86 -10.51
CA PRO A 183 -2.49 7.20 -10.87
C PRO A 183 -2.93 7.67 -12.25
N GLU A 184 -3.47 6.76 -13.06
CA GLU A 184 -3.94 7.03 -14.42
C GLU A 184 -5.46 7.26 -14.43
N PRO A 185 -5.97 8.35 -15.05
CA PRO A 185 -7.39 8.69 -15.02
C PRO A 185 -8.34 7.60 -15.55
N LEU A 186 -7.85 6.74 -16.42
CA LEU A 186 -8.62 5.61 -17.00
C LEU A 186 -8.20 4.26 -16.44
N GLY A 187 -7.35 4.26 -15.42
CA GLY A 187 -6.75 3.07 -14.86
C GLY A 187 -7.55 2.47 -13.71
N LEU A 188 -7.36 1.16 -13.55
CA LEU A 188 -7.78 0.35 -12.42
C LEU A 188 -6.50 -0.20 -11.77
N MET A 189 -6.20 0.19 -10.55
CA MET A 189 -5.03 -0.32 -9.83
C MET A 189 -5.38 -1.62 -9.13
N ILE A 190 -4.82 -2.71 -9.64
CA ILE A 190 -5.03 -4.05 -9.11
C ILE A 190 -3.92 -4.39 -8.13
N GLU A 191 -4.29 -4.63 -6.89
CA GLU A 191 -3.39 -5.04 -5.80
C GLU A 191 -4.01 -6.24 -5.06
N PRO A 192 -3.67 -7.49 -5.43
CA PRO A 192 -4.26 -8.68 -4.81
C PRO A 192 -3.73 -8.93 -3.39
N THR A 193 -2.60 -8.35 -3.03
CA THR A 193 -1.87 -8.59 -1.78
C THR A 193 -1.42 -10.05 -1.61
N GLU A 194 -1.03 -10.42 -0.38
CA GLU A 194 -0.71 -11.79 0.01
C GLU A 194 -1.91 -12.55 0.59
N SER A 195 -3.07 -11.91 0.66
CA SER A 195 -4.23 -12.41 1.41
C SER A 195 -5.05 -13.46 0.67
N TYR A 196 -4.94 -13.50 -0.66
CA TYR A 196 -5.72 -14.40 -1.50
C TYR A 196 -4.98 -15.70 -1.77
N SER A 197 -5.69 -16.81 -1.70
CA SER A 197 -5.21 -18.10 -2.20
C SER A 197 -5.19 -18.13 -3.73
N LYS A 198 -4.43 -19.07 -4.32
CA LYS A 198 -4.44 -19.25 -5.78
C LYS A 198 -5.85 -19.48 -6.34
N ALA A 199 -6.67 -20.28 -5.65
CA ALA A 199 -8.05 -20.58 -6.07
C ALA A 199 -9.00 -19.36 -6.03
N GLU A 200 -8.65 -18.33 -5.27
CA GLU A 200 -9.40 -17.06 -5.24
C GLU A 200 -8.88 -16.07 -6.30
N LEU A 201 -7.65 -16.26 -6.76
CA LEU A 201 -7.08 -15.48 -7.86
C LEU A 201 -7.49 -16.02 -9.24
N ASP A 202 -7.79 -17.32 -9.35
CA ASP A 202 -8.30 -17.98 -10.56
C ASP A 202 -9.78 -17.59 -10.81
#